data_c8d926a287d9e92e67fa772f9d2a92c6
#
_entry.id   c8d926a287d9e92e67fa772f9d2a92c6
#
_cell.length_a   1.000
_cell.length_b   1.000
_cell.length_c   1.000
_cell.angle_alpha   90.00
_cell.angle_beta   90.00
_cell.angle_gamma   90.00
#
_symmetry.space_group_name_H-M   'P 1'
#
loop_
_entity.id
_entity.type
_entity.pdbx_description
1 polymer ?
#
loop_
_entity_poly.entity_id
_entity_poly.type
_entity_poly.pdbx_seq_one_letter_code
_entity_poly.pdbx_strand_id
1 'polypeptide(L)'
;MTWRYIIKQLAFPPSSLLILLLLSFVLRKSWNKVTLTSFILGVAGLYIMSLPITVEYAARALETEMPLTQAQWPSLNQQADAIVILGGGREVNDPAWQGDQPSLMAMQRLRYGARLAKATNLPVLVSGGLHFGQPPSEAQIMADSLAEDFDITARWLEGESRTTWENALYTAKILQAEGIQRVLLVTDAWHMPRSRWSYEQLGFSVTSAPVGFLSGANSRPLNGWMPESKALWQNTALLNEAIGALLYRLSYRAPKP
;
A
#
# COMPACT_ATOMS: atom_id res chain seq x y z
N MET A 1 -15.13 -1.22 -14.14
CA MET A 1 -14.23 -0.67 -13.09
C MET A 1 -14.95 0.16 -12.01
N THR A 2 -15.89 0.99 -12.38
CA THR A 2 -16.58 1.95 -11.52
C THR A 2 -17.34 1.30 -10.33
N TRP A 3 -18.05 0.18 -10.55
CA TRP A 3 -18.85 -0.49 -9.49
C TRP A 3 -18.00 -1.05 -8.33
N ARG A 4 -16.85 -1.68 -8.63
CA ARG A 4 -15.94 -2.18 -7.56
C ARG A 4 -15.43 -1.04 -6.69
N TYR A 5 -15.11 0.09 -7.30
CA TYR A 5 -14.70 1.30 -6.59
C TYR A 5 -15.82 1.82 -5.69
N ILE A 6 -17.04 2.00 -6.25
CA ILE A 6 -18.20 2.50 -5.50
C ILE A 6 -18.51 1.59 -4.31
N ILE A 7 -18.61 0.27 -4.52
CA ILE A 7 -18.89 -0.70 -3.45
C ILE A 7 -17.81 -0.61 -2.36
N LYS A 8 -16.55 -0.53 -2.75
CA LYS A 8 -15.44 -0.40 -1.80
C LYS A 8 -15.58 0.89 -1.00
N GLN A 9 -15.84 2.03 -1.64
CA GLN A 9 -15.99 3.32 -0.95
C GLN A 9 -17.19 3.34 0.00
N LEU A 10 -18.29 2.68 -0.33
CA LEU A 10 -19.46 2.57 0.55
C LEU A 10 -19.23 1.60 1.72
N ALA A 11 -18.48 0.52 1.51
CA ALA A 11 -18.23 -0.51 2.50
C ALA A 11 -17.17 -0.11 3.55
N PHE A 12 -16.24 0.78 3.20
CA PHE A 12 -15.15 1.21 4.08
C PHE A 12 -15.42 2.54 4.76
N PRO A 13 -14.84 2.79 5.96
CA PRO A 13 -14.84 4.11 6.57
C PRO A 13 -14.24 5.19 5.64
N PRO A 14 -14.73 6.42 5.68
CA PRO A 14 -15.78 6.91 6.58
C PRO A 14 -17.22 6.61 6.13
N SER A 15 -17.43 6.22 4.86
CA SER A 15 -18.79 6.11 4.27
C SER A 15 -19.68 5.11 5.00
N SER A 16 -19.18 3.93 5.35
CA SER A 16 -19.96 2.91 6.07
C SER A 16 -20.44 3.40 7.43
N LEU A 17 -19.59 4.16 8.14
CA LEU A 17 -19.96 4.73 9.46
C LEU A 17 -20.97 5.88 9.33
N LEU A 18 -20.84 6.71 8.28
CA LEU A 18 -21.82 7.74 7.96
C LEU A 18 -23.17 7.14 7.56
N ILE A 19 -23.19 6.03 6.85
CA ILE A 19 -24.42 5.29 6.52
C ILE A 19 -25.11 4.80 7.80
N LEU A 20 -24.36 4.29 8.78
CA LEU A 20 -24.94 3.90 10.08
C LEU A 20 -25.58 5.07 10.82
N LEU A 21 -24.93 6.24 10.81
CA LEU A 21 -25.50 7.46 11.42
C LEU A 21 -26.75 7.93 10.68
N LEU A 22 -26.75 7.91 9.34
CA LEU A 22 -27.91 8.25 8.54
C LEU A 22 -29.07 7.28 8.80
N LEU A 23 -28.79 5.97 8.87
CA LEU A 23 -29.79 4.95 9.20
C LEU A 23 -30.39 5.22 10.58
N SER A 24 -29.59 5.52 11.58
CA SER A 24 -30.06 5.90 12.90
C SER A 24 -30.98 7.12 12.86
N PHE A 25 -30.60 8.16 12.11
CA PHE A 25 -31.41 9.37 11.94
C PHE A 25 -32.76 9.09 11.26
N VAL A 26 -32.78 8.29 10.19
CA VAL A 26 -34.00 7.91 9.46
C VAL A 26 -34.94 7.11 10.37
N LEU A 27 -34.39 6.18 11.16
CA LEU A 27 -35.16 5.32 12.05
C LEU A 27 -35.48 5.95 13.42
N ARG A 28 -35.10 7.20 13.66
CA ARG A 28 -35.23 7.84 14.99
C ARG A 28 -36.63 7.87 15.60
N LYS A 29 -37.66 7.82 14.76
CA LYS A 29 -39.04 7.78 15.23
C LYS A 29 -39.46 6.42 15.80
N SER A 30 -38.74 5.39 15.47
CA SER A 30 -39.04 4.01 15.90
C SER A 30 -38.49 3.68 17.29
N TRP A 31 -37.56 4.47 17.81
CA TRP A 31 -36.86 4.28 19.11
C TRP A 31 -36.57 2.81 19.46
N ASN A 32 -36.15 2.06 18.48
CA ASN A 32 -35.86 0.65 18.62
C ASN A 32 -34.35 0.41 18.86
N LYS A 33 -34.00 -0.82 19.23
CA LYS A 33 -32.60 -1.22 19.46
C LYS A 33 -31.70 -0.96 18.22
N VAL A 34 -32.24 -1.10 17.01
CA VAL A 34 -31.51 -0.87 15.76
C VAL A 34 -31.06 0.59 15.64
N THR A 35 -31.94 1.54 15.94
CA THR A 35 -31.63 2.98 15.93
C THR A 35 -30.46 3.32 16.86
N LEU A 36 -30.57 2.87 18.12
CA LEU A 36 -29.53 3.14 19.12
C LEU A 36 -28.21 2.44 18.76
N THR A 37 -28.26 1.18 18.35
CA THR A 37 -27.06 0.41 17.96
C THR A 37 -26.36 1.04 16.76
N SER A 38 -27.10 1.42 15.71
CA SER A 38 -26.53 2.10 14.54
C SER A 38 -25.87 3.43 14.91
N PHE A 39 -26.49 4.20 15.83
CA PHE A 39 -25.91 5.46 16.31
C PHE A 39 -24.60 5.22 17.06
N ILE A 40 -24.60 4.31 18.04
CA ILE A 40 -23.41 3.99 18.83
C ILE A 40 -22.29 3.48 17.94
N LEU A 41 -22.55 2.55 17.02
CA LEU A 41 -21.55 2.01 16.10
C LEU A 41 -21.00 3.09 15.15
N GLY A 42 -21.85 3.97 14.65
CA GLY A 42 -21.42 5.08 13.79
C GLY A 42 -20.51 6.07 14.52
N VAL A 43 -20.92 6.55 15.71
CA VAL A 43 -20.13 7.52 16.51
C VAL A 43 -18.83 6.87 17.03
N ALA A 44 -18.95 5.73 17.71
CA ALA A 44 -17.79 5.05 18.28
C ALA A 44 -16.82 4.59 17.17
N GLY A 45 -17.33 4.11 16.04
CA GLY A 45 -16.52 3.73 14.88
C GLY A 45 -15.75 4.92 14.32
N LEU A 46 -16.39 6.07 14.10
CA LEU A 46 -15.69 7.29 13.65
C LEU A 46 -14.65 7.74 14.67
N TYR A 47 -14.98 7.73 15.96
CA TYR A 47 -14.04 8.11 17.01
C TYR A 47 -12.82 7.19 16.99
N ILE A 48 -13.00 5.86 17.10
CA ILE A 48 -11.93 4.87 17.16
C ILE A 48 -11.06 4.92 15.89
N MET A 49 -11.69 4.98 14.72
CA MET A 49 -10.97 5.07 13.45
C MET A 49 -10.19 6.36 13.27
N SER A 50 -10.53 7.42 14.01
CA SER A 50 -9.81 8.69 13.97
C SER A 50 -8.68 8.79 15.00
N LEU A 51 -8.43 7.76 15.81
CA LEU A 51 -7.40 7.79 16.85
C LEU A 51 -6.03 7.36 16.32
N PRO A 52 -4.96 8.14 16.55
CA PRO A 52 -3.58 7.72 16.29
C PRO A 52 -3.15 6.46 17.06
N ILE A 53 -3.65 6.27 18.27
CA ILE A 53 -3.35 5.06 19.07
C ILE A 53 -3.87 3.80 18.36
N THR A 54 -5.03 3.86 17.71
CA THR A 54 -5.59 2.74 16.94
C THR A 54 -4.72 2.42 15.72
N VAL A 55 -4.18 3.45 15.05
CA VAL A 55 -3.23 3.26 13.94
C VAL A 55 -2.00 2.47 14.42
N GLU A 56 -1.41 2.88 15.55
CA GLU A 56 -0.22 2.23 16.09
C GLU A 56 -0.47 0.74 16.39
N TYR A 57 -1.58 0.39 17.05
CA TYR A 57 -1.91 -1.01 17.35
C TYR A 57 -2.25 -1.82 16.11
N ALA A 58 -3.02 -1.27 15.17
CA ALA A 58 -3.38 -1.95 13.93
C ALA A 58 -2.14 -2.18 13.04
N ALA A 59 -1.25 -1.18 12.97
CA ALA A 59 -0.01 -1.29 12.22
C ALA A 59 0.94 -2.36 12.82
N ARG A 60 1.09 -2.42 14.14
CA ARG A 60 1.89 -3.47 14.80
C ARG A 60 1.44 -4.88 14.46
N ALA A 61 0.15 -5.07 14.20
CA ALA A 61 -0.37 -6.38 13.81
C ALA A 61 -0.07 -6.75 12.35
N LEU A 62 0.15 -5.75 11.49
CA LEU A 62 0.39 -5.92 10.06
C LEU A 62 1.87 -5.83 9.67
N GLU A 63 2.64 -4.99 10.36
CA GLU A 63 4.06 -4.74 10.08
C GLU A 63 4.94 -5.83 10.70
N THR A 64 4.91 -7.01 10.10
CA THR A 64 5.63 -8.19 10.60
C THR A 64 7.08 -8.28 10.10
N GLU A 65 7.44 -7.47 9.10
CA GLU A 65 8.77 -7.47 8.51
C GLU A 65 9.67 -6.39 9.14
N MET A 66 10.88 -6.78 9.50
CA MET A 66 11.84 -5.86 10.13
C MET A 66 12.44 -4.88 9.11
N PRO A 67 12.70 -3.62 9.50
CA PRO A 67 13.41 -2.68 8.64
C PRO A 67 14.85 -3.14 8.39
N LEU A 68 15.34 -2.93 7.17
CA LEU A 68 16.74 -3.16 6.84
C LEU A 68 17.62 -2.08 7.50
N THR A 69 18.66 -2.49 8.19
CA THR A 69 19.68 -1.55 8.70
C THR A 69 20.59 -1.09 7.56
N GLN A 70 21.13 0.12 7.65
CA GLN A 70 22.05 0.64 6.63
C GLN A 70 23.32 -0.22 6.50
N ALA A 71 23.76 -0.88 7.57
CA ALA A 71 24.89 -1.80 7.53
C ALA A 71 24.65 -3.05 6.66
N GLN A 72 23.40 -3.46 6.49
CA GLN A 72 23.03 -4.60 5.64
C GLN A 72 22.98 -4.25 4.14
N TRP A 73 22.82 -2.97 3.78
CA TRP A 73 22.56 -2.58 2.39
C TRP A 73 23.60 -3.05 1.38
N PRO A 74 24.94 -2.93 1.63
CA PRO A 74 25.93 -3.37 0.66
C PRO A 74 25.91 -4.88 0.35
N SER A 75 25.39 -5.70 1.28
CA SER A 75 25.32 -7.15 1.11
C SER A 75 24.00 -7.64 0.48
N LEU A 76 23.04 -6.76 0.22
CA LEU A 76 21.75 -7.14 -0.36
C LEU A 76 21.87 -7.67 -1.81
N ASN A 77 22.91 -7.27 -2.56
CA ASN A 77 23.20 -7.81 -3.88
C ASN A 77 23.56 -9.30 -3.85
N GLN A 78 23.91 -9.87 -2.70
CA GLN A 78 24.09 -11.32 -2.54
C GLN A 78 22.75 -12.04 -2.35
N GLN A 79 21.70 -11.32 -1.97
CA GLN A 79 20.39 -11.85 -1.62
C GLN A 79 19.33 -11.61 -2.72
N ALA A 80 19.57 -10.66 -3.62
CA ALA A 80 18.64 -10.29 -4.68
C ALA A 80 19.40 -9.95 -5.98
N ASP A 81 18.72 -10.10 -7.11
CA ASP A 81 19.23 -9.82 -8.45
C ASP A 81 18.58 -8.57 -9.05
N ALA A 82 17.45 -8.13 -8.50
CA ALA A 82 16.74 -6.91 -8.89
C ALA A 82 16.00 -6.28 -7.70
N ILE A 83 15.82 -4.98 -7.76
CA ILE A 83 14.93 -4.24 -6.86
C ILE A 83 13.58 -4.08 -7.55
N VAL A 84 12.49 -4.38 -6.83
CA VAL A 84 11.13 -4.14 -7.29
C VAL A 84 10.49 -3.09 -6.38
N ILE A 85 10.11 -1.94 -6.95
CA ILE A 85 9.43 -0.86 -6.23
C ILE A 85 7.96 -0.85 -6.62
N LEU A 86 7.09 -1.07 -5.65
CA LEU A 86 5.64 -1.05 -5.89
C LEU A 86 5.07 0.36 -5.85
N GLY A 87 4.14 0.64 -6.75
CA GLY A 87 3.38 1.87 -6.77
C GLY A 87 2.54 2.09 -5.50
N GLY A 88 2.29 3.35 -5.19
CA GLY A 88 1.54 3.78 -4.00
C GLY A 88 0.47 4.83 -4.31
N GLY A 89 0.16 5.03 -5.59
CA GLY A 89 -0.77 6.02 -6.10
C GLY A 89 -0.07 7.20 -6.81
N ARG A 90 -0.88 8.03 -7.45
CA ARG A 90 -0.42 9.23 -8.16
C ARG A 90 -1.25 10.45 -7.79
N GLU A 91 -0.64 11.62 -7.87
CA GLU A 91 -1.30 12.92 -7.90
C GLU A 91 -1.49 13.33 -9.36
N VAL A 92 -2.70 13.79 -9.70
CA VAL A 92 -3.08 14.04 -11.10
C VAL A 92 -3.00 15.54 -11.41
N ASN A 93 -2.37 15.88 -12.54
CA ASN A 93 -2.32 17.24 -13.07
C ASN A 93 -1.80 18.29 -12.06
N ASP A 94 -0.70 18.01 -11.39
CA ASP A 94 -0.07 19.00 -10.50
C ASP A 94 0.46 20.20 -11.32
N PRO A 95 -0.04 21.42 -11.09
CA PRO A 95 0.36 22.58 -11.87
C PRO A 95 1.84 22.96 -11.74
N ALA A 96 2.47 22.64 -10.60
CA ALA A 96 3.88 22.93 -10.36
C ALA A 96 4.79 22.06 -11.25
N TRP A 97 4.33 20.84 -11.54
CA TRP A 97 5.06 19.86 -12.35
C TRP A 97 4.53 19.74 -13.78
N GLN A 98 3.43 20.45 -14.11
CA GLN A 98 2.75 20.41 -15.39
C GLN A 98 2.35 18.98 -15.83
N GLY A 99 2.10 18.10 -14.87
CA GLY A 99 1.79 16.70 -15.13
C GLY A 99 1.47 15.89 -13.87
N ASP A 100 1.32 14.59 -14.07
CA ASP A 100 1.07 13.65 -12.99
C ASP A 100 2.37 13.38 -12.20
N GLN A 101 2.23 13.23 -10.89
CA GLN A 101 3.35 12.96 -9.99
C GLN A 101 3.11 11.69 -9.16
N PRO A 102 4.17 11.01 -8.68
CA PRO A 102 3.99 9.97 -7.68
C PRO A 102 3.33 10.55 -6.44
N SER A 103 2.39 9.82 -5.83
CA SER A 103 1.86 10.22 -4.53
C SER A 103 2.98 10.30 -3.47
N LEU A 104 2.72 10.98 -2.35
CA LEU A 104 3.69 11.03 -1.24
C LEU A 104 4.14 9.63 -0.79
N MET A 105 3.25 8.66 -0.85
CA MET A 105 3.54 7.26 -0.51
C MET A 105 4.45 6.61 -1.56
N ALA A 106 4.13 6.78 -2.84
CA ALA A 106 4.97 6.29 -3.94
C ALA A 106 6.36 6.96 -3.91
N MET A 107 6.42 8.27 -3.66
CA MET A 107 7.68 9.01 -3.55
C MET A 107 8.55 8.52 -2.37
N GLN A 108 7.94 8.16 -1.23
CA GLN A 108 8.67 7.57 -0.11
C GLN A 108 9.30 6.23 -0.49
N ARG A 109 8.59 5.38 -1.23
CA ARG A 109 9.10 4.10 -1.76
C ARG A 109 10.22 4.32 -2.76
N LEU A 110 10.05 5.28 -3.70
CA LEU A 110 11.07 5.65 -4.69
C LEU A 110 12.36 6.12 -4.02
N ARG A 111 12.26 7.04 -3.07
CA ARG A 111 13.41 7.53 -2.31
C ARG A 111 14.16 6.41 -1.61
N TYR A 112 13.45 5.45 -1.01
CA TYR A 112 14.07 4.32 -0.33
C TYR A 112 14.69 3.35 -1.33
N GLY A 113 13.96 2.99 -2.39
CA GLY A 113 14.45 2.12 -3.46
C GLY A 113 15.67 2.69 -4.18
N ALA A 114 15.68 4.00 -4.46
CA ALA A 114 16.83 4.68 -5.05
C ALA A 114 18.09 4.60 -4.18
N ARG A 115 17.95 4.76 -2.86
CA ARG A 115 19.08 4.60 -1.92
C ARG A 115 19.60 3.17 -1.90
N LEU A 116 18.70 2.18 -1.95
CA LEU A 116 19.08 0.78 -2.04
C LEU A 116 19.76 0.48 -3.37
N ALA A 117 19.26 1.01 -4.49
CA ALA A 117 19.86 0.84 -5.80
C ALA A 117 21.29 1.42 -5.84
N LYS A 118 21.51 2.60 -5.31
CA LYS A 118 22.85 3.21 -5.19
C LYS A 118 23.79 2.42 -4.29
N ALA A 119 23.29 1.77 -3.24
CA ALA A 119 24.11 0.98 -2.33
C ALA A 119 24.46 -0.41 -2.86
N THR A 120 23.64 -0.99 -3.74
CA THR A 120 23.74 -2.37 -4.21
C THR A 120 24.16 -2.50 -5.66
N ASN A 121 24.01 -1.47 -6.48
CA ASN A 121 24.08 -1.46 -7.94
C ASN A 121 23.10 -2.46 -8.62
N LEU A 122 22.02 -2.85 -7.93
CA LEU A 122 21.01 -3.72 -8.50
C LEU A 122 20.12 -2.95 -9.49
N PRO A 123 19.72 -3.58 -10.61
CA PRO A 123 18.77 -2.98 -11.54
C PRO A 123 17.39 -2.86 -10.89
N VAL A 124 16.63 -1.83 -11.31
CA VAL A 124 15.33 -1.47 -10.71
C VAL A 124 14.21 -1.79 -11.70
N LEU A 125 13.17 -2.45 -11.18
CA LEU A 125 11.84 -2.53 -11.79
C LEU A 125 10.88 -1.67 -10.97
N VAL A 126 10.07 -0.86 -11.65
CA VAL A 126 8.93 -0.16 -11.05
C VAL A 126 7.62 -0.80 -11.53
N SER A 127 6.67 -1.02 -10.61
CA SER A 127 5.41 -1.69 -10.90
C SER A 127 4.23 -0.88 -10.39
N GLY A 128 3.33 -0.50 -11.30
CA GLY A 128 2.11 0.23 -10.98
C GLY A 128 1.33 0.55 -12.26
N GLY A 129 0.08 0.14 -12.30
CA GLY A 129 -0.74 0.20 -13.50
C GLY A 129 -1.45 1.53 -13.74
N LEU A 130 -2.45 1.48 -14.63
CA LEU A 130 -3.26 2.64 -14.99
C LEU A 130 -4.28 2.97 -13.89
N HIS A 131 -4.22 4.16 -13.34
CA HIS A 131 -5.20 4.65 -12.38
C HIS A 131 -6.51 4.98 -13.10
N PHE A 132 -7.59 4.26 -12.77
CA PHE A 132 -8.88 4.31 -13.47
C PHE A 132 -8.80 4.09 -14.99
N GLY A 133 -7.75 3.44 -15.50
CA GLY A 133 -7.55 3.20 -16.91
C GLY A 133 -7.02 4.41 -17.69
N GLN A 134 -6.55 5.44 -17.01
CA GLN A 134 -6.01 6.66 -17.63
C GLN A 134 -4.48 6.63 -17.69
N PRO A 135 -3.86 6.83 -18.88
CA PRO A 135 -2.42 7.01 -18.99
C PRO A 135 -1.98 8.36 -18.39
N PRO A 136 -0.69 8.49 -18.05
CA PRO A 136 0.35 7.46 -18.02
C PRO A 136 0.12 6.42 -16.91
N SER A 137 0.83 5.28 -16.96
CA SER A 137 0.82 4.32 -15.87
C SER A 137 1.58 4.85 -14.66
N GLU A 138 1.25 4.35 -13.47
CA GLU A 138 2.00 4.70 -12.27
C GLU A 138 3.48 4.32 -12.39
N ALA A 139 3.79 3.17 -13.02
CA ALA A 139 5.16 2.77 -13.30
C ALA A 139 5.91 3.78 -14.17
N GLN A 140 5.26 4.38 -15.19
CA GLN A 140 5.90 5.40 -16.01
C GLN A 140 6.23 6.64 -15.18
N ILE A 141 5.25 7.18 -14.43
CA ILE A 141 5.46 8.35 -13.56
C ILE A 141 6.58 8.11 -12.54
N MET A 142 6.61 6.90 -11.96
CA MET A 142 7.66 6.50 -11.02
C MET A 142 9.04 6.39 -11.67
N ALA A 143 9.13 5.88 -12.91
CA ALA A 143 10.38 5.77 -13.64
C ALA A 143 10.94 7.16 -13.99
N ASP A 144 10.06 8.08 -14.42
CA ASP A 144 10.45 9.46 -14.73
C ASP A 144 11.01 10.15 -13.47
N SER A 145 10.32 10.05 -12.32
CA SER A 145 10.82 10.60 -11.05
C SER A 145 12.10 9.92 -10.54
N LEU A 146 12.29 8.61 -10.78
CA LEU A 146 13.58 7.97 -10.46
C LEU A 146 14.73 8.53 -11.25
N ALA A 147 14.51 8.81 -12.54
CA ALA A 147 15.52 9.37 -13.41
C ALA A 147 15.82 10.84 -13.06
N GLU A 148 14.76 11.64 -12.89
CA GLU A 148 14.90 13.09 -12.69
C GLU A 148 15.38 13.47 -11.28
N ASP A 149 14.81 12.84 -10.24
CA ASP A 149 15.08 13.22 -8.85
C ASP A 149 16.24 12.45 -8.21
N PHE A 150 16.55 11.23 -8.71
CA PHE A 150 17.49 10.33 -8.06
C PHE A 150 18.63 9.83 -8.94
N ASP A 151 18.68 10.21 -10.23
CA ASP A 151 19.68 9.72 -11.21
C ASP A 151 19.69 8.18 -11.34
N ILE A 152 18.52 7.56 -11.27
CA ILE A 152 18.34 6.12 -11.39
C ILE A 152 17.43 5.81 -12.57
N THR A 153 17.95 5.11 -13.58
CA THR A 153 17.12 4.62 -14.68
C THR A 153 16.48 3.29 -14.30
N ALA A 154 15.17 3.20 -14.29
CA ALA A 154 14.45 1.95 -14.15
C ALA A 154 14.71 1.08 -15.40
N ARG A 155 15.20 -0.16 -15.18
CA ARG A 155 15.48 -1.09 -16.28
C ARG A 155 14.19 -1.68 -16.86
N TRP A 156 13.18 -1.89 -16.01
CA TRP A 156 11.89 -2.46 -16.40
C TRP A 156 10.73 -1.69 -15.79
N LEU A 157 9.64 -1.59 -16.53
CA LEU A 157 8.38 -0.99 -16.13
C LEU A 157 7.26 -2.02 -16.25
N GLU A 158 6.51 -2.22 -15.20
CA GLU A 158 5.26 -2.98 -15.19
C GLU A 158 4.11 -1.98 -15.00
N GLY A 159 3.36 -1.67 -16.06
CA GLY A 159 2.35 -0.61 -16.09
C GLY A 159 0.91 -1.08 -16.33
N GLU A 160 0.60 -2.39 -16.26
CA GLU A 160 -0.70 -2.93 -16.62
C GLU A 160 -1.53 -3.43 -15.43
N SER A 161 -0.90 -3.62 -14.29
CA SER A 161 -1.51 -4.18 -13.08
C SER A 161 -2.59 -3.29 -12.47
N ARG A 162 -3.60 -3.92 -11.85
CA ARG A 162 -4.71 -3.26 -11.14
C ARG A 162 -4.86 -3.73 -9.71
N THR A 163 -4.07 -4.73 -9.33
CA THR A 163 -4.09 -5.36 -8.00
C THR A 163 -2.68 -5.79 -7.62
N THR A 164 -2.41 -5.98 -6.33
CA THR A 164 -1.10 -6.48 -5.87
C THR A 164 -0.75 -7.85 -6.43
N TRP A 165 -1.76 -8.70 -6.68
CA TRP A 165 -1.54 -9.98 -7.35
C TRP A 165 -1.08 -9.78 -8.82
N GLU A 166 -1.74 -8.89 -9.55
CA GLU A 166 -1.35 -8.55 -10.93
C GLU A 166 0.04 -7.90 -10.98
N ASN A 167 0.40 -7.04 -10.00
CA ASN A 167 1.78 -6.52 -9.88
C ASN A 167 2.78 -7.67 -9.84
N ALA A 168 2.59 -8.64 -8.96
CA ALA A 168 3.47 -9.79 -8.84
C ALA A 168 3.46 -10.65 -10.12
N LEU A 169 2.28 -10.91 -10.69
CA LEU A 169 2.12 -11.75 -11.88
C LEU A 169 2.81 -11.15 -13.11
N TYR A 170 2.65 -9.85 -13.33
CA TYR A 170 3.23 -9.19 -14.51
C TYR A 170 4.73 -8.91 -14.29
N THR A 171 5.15 -8.59 -13.07
CA THR A 171 6.57 -8.55 -12.72
C THR A 171 7.23 -9.90 -12.97
N ALA A 172 6.56 -11.02 -12.62
CA ALA A 172 7.10 -12.36 -12.86
C ALA A 172 7.33 -12.62 -14.36
N LYS A 173 6.40 -12.22 -15.22
CA LYS A 173 6.58 -12.37 -16.68
C LYS A 173 7.80 -11.61 -17.20
N ILE A 174 8.12 -10.46 -16.62
CA ILE A 174 9.25 -9.62 -17.03
C ILE A 174 10.56 -10.21 -16.49
N LEU A 175 10.66 -10.41 -15.18
CA LEU A 175 11.93 -10.77 -14.54
C LEU A 175 12.31 -12.22 -14.76
N GLN A 176 11.37 -13.16 -14.74
CA GLN A 176 11.66 -14.57 -14.95
C GLN A 176 12.08 -14.87 -16.39
N ALA A 177 11.62 -14.09 -17.38
CA ALA A 177 12.11 -14.18 -18.76
C ALA A 177 13.62 -13.86 -18.88
N GLU A 178 14.17 -13.10 -17.93
CA GLU A 178 15.61 -12.79 -17.82
C GLU A 178 16.33 -13.69 -16.78
N GLY A 179 15.67 -14.73 -16.28
CA GLY A 179 16.25 -15.67 -15.32
C GLY A 179 16.32 -15.14 -13.89
N ILE A 180 15.68 -13.99 -13.58
CA ILE A 180 15.70 -13.35 -12.26
C ILE A 180 14.60 -13.96 -11.39
N GLN A 181 15.00 -14.52 -10.24
CA GLN A 181 14.10 -15.15 -9.28
C GLN A 181 14.24 -14.60 -7.85
N ARG A 182 15.29 -13.80 -7.58
CA ARG A 182 15.53 -13.20 -6.26
C ARG A 182 15.31 -11.71 -6.36
N VAL A 183 14.38 -11.18 -5.55
CA VAL A 183 14.03 -9.77 -5.61
C VAL A 183 14.10 -9.09 -4.24
N LEU A 184 14.59 -7.86 -4.23
CA LEU A 184 14.48 -6.93 -3.12
C LEU A 184 13.20 -6.12 -3.31
N LEU A 185 12.15 -6.43 -2.53
CA LEU A 185 10.83 -5.86 -2.69
C LEU A 185 10.65 -4.62 -1.80
N VAL A 186 10.36 -3.48 -2.40
CA VAL A 186 10.16 -2.19 -1.72
C VAL A 186 8.69 -1.80 -1.74
N THR A 187 8.09 -1.69 -0.56
CA THR A 187 6.72 -1.18 -0.35
C THR A 187 6.54 -0.76 1.11
N ASP A 188 5.36 -0.20 1.46
CA ASP A 188 5.08 0.16 2.85
C ASP A 188 5.09 -1.06 3.76
N ALA A 189 5.54 -0.87 5.00
CA ALA A 189 5.69 -1.95 5.98
C ALA A 189 4.39 -2.71 6.23
N TRP A 190 3.27 -1.99 6.33
CA TRP A 190 1.93 -2.58 6.51
C TRP A 190 1.40 -3.31 5.25
N HIS A 191 1.91 -2.98 4.07
CA HIS A 191 1.58 -3.62 2.80
C HIS A 191 2.51 -4.80 2.47
N MET A 192 3.68 -4.86 3.08
CA MET A 192 4.74 -5.85 2.79
C MET A 192 4.26 -7.30 2.92
N PRO A 193 3.53 -7.72 3.96
CA PRO A 193 3.15 -9.13 4.10
C PRO A 193 2.32 -9.67 2.93
N ARG A 194 1.35 -8.87 2.42
CA ARG A 194 0.52 -9.26 1.28
C ARG A 194 1.31 -9.24 -0.02
N SER A 195 2.15 -8.24 -0.20
CA SER A 195 3.00 -8.12 -1.39
C SER A 195 4.00 -9.27 -1.45
N ARG A 196 4.75 -9.53 -0.38
CA ARG A 196 5.70 -10.63 -0.26
C ARG A 196 5.03 -11.97 -0.58
N TRP A 197 3.91 -12.25 0.08
CA TRP A 197 3.15 -13.47 -0.18
C TRP A 197 2.79 -13.62 -1.67
N SER A 198 2.33 -12.55 -2.34
CA SER A 198 1.97 -12.60 -3.75
C SER A 198 3.17 -12.95 -4.65
N TYR A 199 4.35 -12.37 -4.38
CA TYR A 199 5.57 -12.65 -5.11
C TYR A 199 6.11 -14.07 -4.87
N GLU A 200 6.09 -14.53 -3.62
CA GLU A 200 6.51 -15.90 -3.25
C GLU A 200 5.62 -16.97 -3.90
N GLN A 201 4.28 -16.72 -4.03
CA GLN A 201 3.38 -17.63 -4.75
C GLN A 201 3.72 -17.78 -6.24
N LEU A 202 4.46 -16.84 -6.81
CA LEU A 202 4.89 -16.85 -8.21
C LEU A 202 6.36 -17.28 -8.39
N GLY A 203 6.96 -17.86 -7.33
CA GLY A 203 8.30 -18.49 -7.38
C GLY A 203 9.45 -17.53 -7.10
N PHE A 204 9.20 -16.30 -6.62
CA PHE A 204 10.28 -15.42 -6.21
C PHE A 204 10.80 -15.75 -4.81
N SER A 205 12.11 -15.67 -4.63
CA SER A 205 12.75 -15.49 -3.33
C SER A 205 12.74 -14.00 -3.00
N VAL A 206 12.00 -13.59 -1.96
CA VAL A 206 11.78 -12.19 -1.64
C VAL A 206 12.57 -11.76 -0.42
N THR A 207 13.46 -10.79 -0.60
CA THR A 207 14.04 -10.01 0.50
C THR A 207 13.17 -8.77 0.71
N SER A 208 12.60 -8.62 1.89
CA SER A 208 11.71 -7.49 2.20
C SER A 208 12.51 -6.24 2.50
N ALA A 209 12.14 -5.12 1.88
CA ALA A 209 12.65 -3.78 2.13
C ALA A 209 11.49 -2.84 2.51
N PRO A 210 10.89 -3.02 3.70
CA PRO A 210 9.74 -2.24 4.12
C PRO A 210 10.13 -0.80 4.45
N VAL A 211 9.22 0.14 4.11
CA VAL A 211 9.34 1.58 4.41
C VAL A 211 8.01 2.11 4.94
N GLY A 212 7.98 3.32 5.48
CA GLY A 212 6.72 3.96 5.88
C GLY A 212 6.01 3.28 7.06
N PHE A 213 6.75 2.87 8.06
CA PHE A 213 6.20 2.26 9.28
C PHE A 213 5.24 3.18 10.01
N LEU A 214 4.09 2.63 10.40
CA LEU A 214 3.06 3.30 11.20
C LEU A 214 3.01 2.81 12.65
N SER A 215 3.70 1.68 12.96
CA SER A 215 3.73 1.05 14.28
C SER A 215 4.61 1.76 15.31
N GLY A 216 5.38 2.76 14.88
CA GLY A 216 6.18 3.57 15.80
C GLY A 216 5.33 4.33 16.80
N ALA A 217 5.86 4.53 18.02
CA ALA A 217 5.16 5.33 19.04
C ALA A 217 4.76 6.69 18.48
N ASN A 218 3.50 7.05 18.62
CA ASN A 218 2.93 8.22 17.95
C ASN A 218 3.41 9.58 18.53
N SER A 219 4.04 9.59 19.72
CA SER A 219 4.61 10.77 20.41
C SER A 219 3.64 11.96 20.53
N ARG A 220 2.32 11.71 20.47
CA ARG A 220 1.31 12.75 20.53
C ARG A 220 0.85 13.03 21.95
N PRO A 221 0.36 14.27 22.20
CA PRO A 221 -0.33 14.57 23.48
C PRO A 221 -1.46 13.54 23.72
N LEU A 222 -1.70 13.24 25.00
CA LEU A 222 -2.68 12.23 25.41
C LEU A 222 -2.48 10.86 24.73
N ASN A 223 -1.23 10.50 24.40
CA ASN A 223 -0.88 9.21 23.79
C ASN A 223 -1.70 8.86 22.53
N GLY A 224 -2.15 9.84 21.78
CA GLY A 224 -2.93 9.64 20.56
C GLY A 224 -4.41 9.32 20.75
N TRP A 225 -4.99 9.67 21.90
CA TRP A 225 -6.43 9.55 22.16
C TRP A 225 -7.27 10.73 21.62
N MET A 226 -6.65 11.72 20.97
CA MET A 226 -7.35 12.80 20.27
C MET A 226 -7.58 12.44 18.80
N PRO A 227 -8.79 12.63 18.26
CA PRO A 227 -9.09 12.33 16.87
C PRO A 227 -8.29 13.20 15.87
N GLU A 228 -7.77 12.56 14.83
CA GLU A 228 -7.08 13.22 13.72
C GLU A 228 -7.58 12.68 12.37
N SER A 229 -7.74 13.54 11.37
CA SER A 229 -8.14 13.14 10.01
C SER A 229 -7.13 12.18 9.36
N LYS A 230 -5.84 12.39 9.61
CA LYS A 230 -4.77 11.49 9.15
C LYS A 230 -4.93 10.08 9.70
N ALA A 231 -5.29 9.95 10.97
CA ALA A 231 -5.50 8.65 11.61
C ALA A 231 -6.70 7.90 11.00
N LEU A 232 -7.78 8.61 10.66
CA LEU A 232 -8.93 8.00 9.97
C LEU A 232 -8.51 7.40 8.61
N TRP A 233 -7.75 8.14 7.82
CA TRP A 233 -7.23 7.65 6.56
C TRP A 233 -6.30 6.43 6.75
N GLN A 234 -5.36 6.51 7.69
CA GLN A 234 -4.42 5.42 7.99
C GLN A 234 -5.14 4.16 8.47
N ASN A 235 -6.06 4.27 9.41
CA ASN A 235 -6.84 3.13 9.90
C ASN A 235 -7.70 2.50 8.79
N THR A 236 -8.25 3.31 7.87
CA THR A 236 -8.97 2.80 6.69
C THR A 236 -8.04 2.02 5.76
N ALA A 237 -6.81 2.50 5.53
CA ALA A 237 -5.81 1.80 4.74
C ALA A 237 -5.39 0.46 5.39
N LEU A 238 -5.13 0.46 6.71
CA LEU A 238 -4.79 -0.74 7.48
C LEU A 238 -5.94 -1.77 7.49
N LEU A 239 -7.19 -1.32 7.65
CA LEU A 239 -8.37 -2.19 7.57
C LEU A 239 -8.50 -2.82 6.18
N ASN A 240 -8.32 -2.02 5.12
CA ASN A 240 -8.33 -2.53 3.74
C ASN A 240 -7.21 -3.56 3.53
N GLU A 241 -6.03 -3.35 4.12
CA GLU A 241 -4.91 -4.27 4.02
C GLU A 241 -5.20 -5.60 4.75
N ALA A 242 -5.72 -5.53 5.97
CA ALA A 242 -6.07 -6.72 6.75
C ALA A 242 -7.12 -7.59 6.02
N ILE A 243 -8.18 -6.96 5.49
CA ILE A 243 -9.21 -7.65 4.70
C ILE A 243 -8.60 -8.18 3.39
N GLY A 244 -7.78 -7.38 2.72
CA GLY A 244 -7.09 -7.78 1.49
C GLY A 244 -6.20 -9.00 1.70
N ALA A 245 -5.38 -9.02 2.75
CA ALA A 245 -4.50 -10.14 3.07
C ALA A 245 -5.27 -11.45 3.32
N LEU A 246 -6.43 -11.37 4.00
CA LEU A 246 -7.31 -12.51 4.21
C LEU A 246 -7.92 -13.02 2.90
N LEU A 247 -8.49 -12.12 2.10
CA LEU A 247 -9.13 -12.46 0.83
C LEU A 247 -8.14 -13.05 -0.19
N TYR A 248 -6.89 -12.55 -0.23
CA TYR A 248 -5.86 -13.06 -1.13
C TYR A 248 -5.55 -14.53 -0.84
N ARG A 249 -5.38 -14.90 0.41
CA ARG A 249 -5.14 -16.31 0.81
C ARG A 249 -6.29 -17.24 0.44
N LEU A 250 -7.51 -16.73 0.36
CA LEU A 250 -8.70 -17.51 -0.02
C LEU A 250 -8.91 -17.57 -1.53
N SER A 251 -8.58 -16.49 -2.27
CA SER A 251 -8.94 -16.34 -3.68
C SER A 251 -7.81 -16.70 -4.64
N TYR A 252 -6.56 -16.52 -4.24
CA TYR A 252 -5.41 -16.79 -5.09
C TYR A 252 -4.64 -17.98 -4.54
N ARG A 253 -4.55 -19.04 -5.34
CA ARG A 253 -3.62 -20.15 -5.12
C ARG A 253 -2.66 -20.16 -6.30
N ALA A 254 -1.37 -20.43 -6.05
CA ALA A 254 -0.44 -20.67 -7.13
C ALA A 254 -1.01 -21.73 -8.09
N PRO A 255 -0.87 -21.57 -9.41
CA PRO A 255 -1.07 -22.70 -10.31
C PRO A 255 -0.18 -23.82 -9.81
N LYS A 256 -0.78 -24.98 -9.53
CA LYS A 256 0.05 -26.16 -9.21
C LYS A 256 0.97 -26.41 -10.39
N PRO A 257 2.26 -26.72 -10.14
CA PRO A 257 3.22 -27.04 -11.19
C PRO A 257 2.76 -28.23 -12.03
#